data_73050bf92e41e14610640c47cdf49fd0
#
_entry.id   73050bf92e41e14610640c47cdf49fd0
#
_cell.length_a   1.000
_cell.length_b   1.000
_cell.length_c   1.000
_cell.angle_alpha   90.00
_cell.angle_beta   90.00
_cell.angle_gamma   90.00
#
_symmetry.space_group_name_H-M   'P 1'
#
loop_
_entity.id
_entity.type
_entity.pdbx_description
1 polymer ?
#
loop_
_entity_poly.entity_id
_entity_poly.type
_entity_poly.pdbx_seq_one_letter_code
_entity_poly.pdbx_strand_id
1 'polypeptide(L)'
;GELSHALAVEMFHEQADALKEGGVDVLWLETISAPEEFAAAAEAFKLVGLPWCGTMSFDTAGRTMMGVTSADLAKLVEDYDVPPVAFGANCGTGASDILRTVLGFAAQGTERPIISKGNAGIPKYVDGHIHYDGTPEPMGEYAVLARDSGAKIIGGCCGTMPDHLRKMREALDSRPRGERPTLERI
;
A
#
# COMPACT_ATOMS: atom_id res chain seq x y z
N GLY A 1 21.21 3.04 17.83
CA GLY A 1 21.25 4.49 17.78
C GLY A 1 19.99 5.02 17.11
N GLU A 2 19.52 6.16 17.51
CA GLU A 2 18.36 6.79 16.87
C GLU A 2 18.80 7.36 15.51
N LEU A 3 18.05 7.05 14.46
CA LEU A 3 18.22 7.61 13.14
C LEU A 3 17.65 9.05 13.17
N SER A 4 18.48 10.06 12.89
CA SER A 4 17.98 11.43 12.77
C SER A 4 17.13 11.62 11.49
N HIS A 5 16.18 12.55 11.52
CA HIS A 5 15.40 12.90 10.34
C HIS A 5 16.29 13.27 9.15
N ALA A 6 17.29 14.11 9.36
CA ALA A 6 18.22 14.53 8.31
C ALA A 6 18.96 13.35 7.66
N LEU A 7 19.42 12.38 8.47
CA LEU A 7 20.08 11.18 7.94
C LEU A 7 19.09 10.28 7.19
N ALA A 8 17.86 10.15 7.67
CA ALA A 8 16.81 9.41 6.94
C ALA A 8 16.52 10.04 5.58
N VAL A 9 16.40 11.37 5.50
CA VAL A 9 16.23 12.10 4.23
C VAL A 9 17.41 11.83 3.29
N GLU A 10 18.65 11.89 3.79
CA GLU A 10 19.85 11.62 2.98
C GLU A 10 19.84 10.20 2.40
N MET A 11 19.49 9.20 3.20
CA MET A 11 19.41 7.79 2.76
C MET A 11 18.32 7.57 1.69
N PHE A 12 17.14 8.13 1.88
CA PHE A 12 16.07 8.06 0.88
C PHE A 12 16.41 8.82 -0.38
N HIS A 13 17.10 9.96 -0.25
CA HIS A 13 17.53 10.76 -1.39
C HIS A 13 18.54 10.01 -2.26
N GLU A 14 19.57 9.39 -1.66
CA GLU A 14 20.56 8.59 -2.37
C GLU A 14 19.89 7.48 -3.22
N GLN A 15 18.97 6.73 -2.60
CA GLN A 15 18.24 5.66 -3.28
C GLN A 15 17.34 6.21 -4.40
N ALA A 16 16.60 7.26 -4.14
CA ALA A 16 15.67 7.85 -5.09
C ALA A 16 16.38 8.48 -6.30
N ASP A 17 17.55 9.10 -6.06
CA ASP A 17 18.37 9.68 -7.13
C ASP A 17 18.95 8.59 -8.02
N ALA A 18 19.46 7.51 -7.46
CA ALA A 18 19.91 6.33 -8.24
C ALA A 18 18.78 5.71 -9.06
N LEU A 19 17.56 5.62 -8.52
CA LEU A 19 16.38 5.16 -9.27
C LEU A 19 16.05 6.09 -10.45
N LYS A 20 16.13 7.40 -10.22
CA LYS A 20 15.93 8.41 -11.27
C LYS A 20 16.97 8.29 -12.37
N GLU A 21 18.25 8.13 -12.00
CA GLU A 21 19.33 7.86 -12.99
C GLU A 21 19.08 6.57 -13.78
N GLY A 22 18.48 5.55 -13.14
CA GLY A 22 18.04 4.31 -13.78
C GLY A 22 16.85 4.47 -14.72
N GLY A 23 16.21 5.64 -14.76
CA GLY A 23 15.14 5.99 -15.69
C GLY A 23 13.73 5.61 -15.22
N VAL A 24 13.47 5.57 -13.92
CA VAL A 24 12.10 5.35 -13.43
C VAL A 24 11.23 6.60 -13.64
N ASP A 25 9.94 6.41 -13.89
CA ASP A 25 8.97 7.49 -14.08
C ASP A 25 8.34 7.93 -12.76
N VAL A 26 8.26 7.03 -11.76
CA VAL A 26 7.60 7.24 -10.47
C VAL A 26 8.43 6.59 -9.36
N LEU A 27 8.62 7.29 -8.25
CA LEU A 27 9.18 6.72 -7.03
C LEU A 27 8.08 6.02 -6.23
N TRP A 28 8.38 4.88 -5.63
CA TRP A 28 7.41 4.12 -4.86
C TRP A 28 7.95 3.79 -3.47
N LEU A 29 7.40 4.44 -2.46
CA LEU A 29 7.66 4.15 -1.05
C LEU A 29 6.72 3.03 -0.58
N GLU A 30 7.24 1.96 0.02
CA GLU A 30 6.43 0.80 0.37
C GLU A 30 6.74 0.25 1.77
N THR A 31 5.70 -0.21 2.45
CA THR A 31 5.79 -0.94 3.74
C THR A 31 6.32 -0.08 4.88
N ILE A 32 5.89 1.16 4.95
CA ILE A 32 6.25 2.06 6.04
C ILE A 32 5.28 1.89 7.22
N SER A 33 5.77 2.06 8.43
CA SER A 33 4.97 1.98 9.66
C SER A 33 4.93 3.30 10.45
N ALA A 34 5.99 4.12 10.33
CA ALA A 34 6.17 5.36 11.07
C ALA A 34 5.89 6.60 10.22
N PRO A 35 5.12 7.58 10.72
CA PRO A 35 4.88 8.83 9.99
C PRO A 35 6.15 9.65 9.78
N GLU A 36 7.11 9.56 10.70
CA GLU A 36 8.40 10.26 10.60
C GLU A 36 9.25 9.71 9.45
N GLU A 37 9.25 8.40 9.23
CA GLU A 37 9.95 7.76 8.12
C GLU A 37 9.28 8.10 6.79
N PHE A 38 7.94 8.11 6.76
CA PHE A 38 7.18 8.51 5.58
C PHE A 38 7.45 9.99 5.22
N ALA A 39 7.54 10.87 6.22
CA ALA A 39 7.87 12.29 6.03
C ALA A 39 9.28 12.50 5.49
N ALA A 40 10.27 11.74 6.00
CA ALA A 40 11.65 11.82 5.51
C ALA A 40 11.76 11.39 4.03
N ALA A 41 11.05 10.34 3.65
CA ALA A 41 10.97 9.91 2.26
C ALA A 41 10.28 10.95 1.36
N ALA A 42 9.17 11.54 1.82
CA ALA A 42 8.47 12.59 1.09
C ALA A 42 9.37 13.83 0.82
N GLU A 43 10.17 14.23 1.82
CA GLU A 43 11.14 15.31 1.67
C GLU A 43 12.23 14.95 0.66
N ALA A 44 12.80 13.75 0.74
CA ALA A 44 13.79 13.27 -0.22
C ALA A 44 13.24 13.23 -1.65
N PHE A 45 12.00 12.75 -1.84
CA PHE A 45 11.39 12.66 -3.17
C PHE A 45 11.06 14.04 -3.76
N LYS A 46 10.71 15.00 -2.90
CA LYS A 46 10.59 16.42 -3.29
C LYS A 46 11.91 16.96 -3.87
N LEU A 47 13.05 16.63 -3.24
CA LEU A 47 14.38 17.07 -3.72
C LEU A 47 14.74 16.39 -5.06
N VAL A 48 14.40 15.14 -5.25
CA VAL A 48 14.64 14.40 -6.51
C VAL A 48 13.73 14.90 -7.65
N GLY A 49 12.52 15.36 -7.33
CA GLY A 49 11.61 16.02 -8.27
C GLY A 49 10.88 15.07 -9.23
N LEU A 50 10.69 13.80 -8.86
CA LEU A 50 9.81 12.87 -9.57
C LEU A 50 8.46 12.73 -8.86
N PRO A 51 7.38 12.40 -9.58
CA PRO A 51 6.14 11.99 -8.96
C PRO A 51 6.38 10.74 -8.10
N TRP A 52 5.61 10.59 -7.02
CA TRP A 52 5.80 9.48 -6.11
C TRP A 52 4.48 8.93 -5.56
N CYS A 53 4.51 7.67 -5.14
CA CYS A 53 3.46 6.98 -4.43
C CYS A 53 3.97 6.51 -3.07
N GLY A 54 3.06 6.34 -2.09
CA GLY A 54 3.46 5.84 -0.78
C GLY A 54 2.42 4.93 -0.14
N THR A 55 2.87 3.83 0.47
CA THR A 55 2.02 2.90 1.21
C THR A 55 2.58 2.60 2.59
N MET A 56 1.65 2.42 3.55
CA MET A 56 1.96 1.94 4.89
C MET A 56 1.40 0.53 5.11
N SER A 57 1.96 -0.20 6.08
CA SER A 57 1.47 -1.49 6.53
C SER A 57 0.60 -1.34 7.77
N PHE A 58 -0.67 -1.78 7.66
CA PHE A 58 -1.68 -1.70 8.73
C PHE A 58 -1.91 -3.10 9.31
N ASP A 59 -0.93 -3.60 10.06
CA ASP A 59 -0.85 -4.97 10.56
C ASP A 59 -1.28 -5.12 12.03
N THR A 60 -1.64 -4.03 12.68
CA THR A 60 -1.99 -3.99 14.11
C THR A 60 -3.43 -3.50 14.29
N ALA A 61 -4.40 -4.40 14.13
CA ALA A 61 -5.83 -4.11 14.30
C ALA A 61 -6.31 -2.86 13.50
N GLY A 62 -5.90 -2.76 12.23
CA GLY A 62 -6.26 -1.65 11.33
C GLY A 62 -5.44 -0.37 11.56
N ARG A 63 -4.31 -0.49 12.26
CA ARG A 63 -3.32 0.56 12.46
C ARG A 63 -1.93 0.06 12.04
N THR A 64 -1.03 0.98 11.77
CA THR A 64 0.39 0.62 11.66
C THR A 64 0.94 0.25 13.05
N MET A 65 2.11 -0.36 13.12
CA MET A 65 2.81 -0.63 14.38
C MET A 65 3.04 0.63 15.23
N MET A 66 3.10 1.80 14.60
CA MET A 66 3.23 3.09 15.28
C MET A 66 1.87 3.77 15.57
N GLY A 67 0.76 3.05 15.37
CA GLY A 67 -0.58 3.51 15.74
C GLY A 67 -1.30 4.36 14.71
N VAL A 68 -0.72 4.62 13.53
CA VAL A 68 -1.33 5.41 12.46
C VAL A 68 -2.57 4.71 11.93
N THR A 69 -3.69 5.42 11.85
CA THR A 69 -4.93 4.94 11.23
C THR A 69 -5.01 5.30 9.75
N SER A 70 -5.96 4.70 9.03
CA SER A 70 -6.27 5.10 7.64
C SER A 70 -6.66 6.59 7.54
N ALA A 71 -7.38 7.13 8.53
CA ALA A 71 -7.74 8.53 8.57
C ALA A 71 -6.50 9.43 8.77
N ASP A 72 -5.58 9.02 9.65
CA ASP A 72 -4.33 9.77 9.89
C ASP A 72 -3.47 9.83 8.63
N LEU A 73 -3.29 8.71 7.92
CA LEU A 73 -2.51 8.70 6.68
C LEU A 73 -3.19 9.50 5.57
N ALA A 74 -4.51 9.39 5.43
CA ALA A 74 -5.23 10.16 4.41
C ALA A 74 -5.09 11.68 4.62
N LYS A 75 -5.03 12.12 5.88
CA LYS A 75 -4.77 13.52 6.22
C LYS A 75 -3.29 13.88 6.00
N LEU A 76 -2.38 13.03 6.49
CA LEU A 76 -0.93 13.27 6.41
C LEU A 76 -0.47 13.52 4.97
N VAL A 77 -0.96 12.76 4.00
CA VAL A 77 -0.54 12.89 2.60
C VAL A 77 -0.98 14.22 1.95
N GLU A 78 -2.02 14.87 2.47
CA GLU A 78 -2.46 16.18 1.98
C GLU A 78 -1.63 17.34 2.57
N ASP A 79 -0.96 17.13 3.69
CA ASP A 79 -0.18 18.14 4.38
C ASP A 79 1.24 18.31 3.78
N TYR A 80 1.66 17.47 2.83
CA TYR A 80 2.97 17.60 2.18
C TYR A 80 2.98 18.66 1.08
N ASP A 81 4.08 19.42 0.98
CA ASP A 81 4.29 20.42 -0.09
C ASP A 81 4.21 19.79 -1.50
N VAL A 82 4.74 18.59 -1.64
CA VAL A 82 4.64 17.75 -2.84
C VAL A 82 3.98 16.43 -2.44
N PRO A 83 2.66 16.38 -2.44
CA PRO A 83 1.93 15.19 -1.99
C PRO A 83 2.08 14.03 -2.99
N PRO A 84 1.92 12.78 -2.54
CA PRO A 84 1.98 11.62 -3.42
C PRO A 84 0.86 11.65 -4.47
N VAL A 85 1.13 11.17 -5.67
CA VAL A 85 0.11 11.03 -6.73
C VAL A 85 -0.89 9.90 -6.42
N ALA A 86 -0.51 8.97 -5.57
CA ALA A 86 -1.36 7.92 -5.03
C ALA A 86 -0.82 7.47 -3.67
N PHE A 87 -1.70 7.02 -2.78
CA PHE A 87 -1.31 6.49 -1.48
C PHE A 87 -2.18 5.31 -1.08
N GLY A 88 -1.77 4.56 -0.06
CA GLY A 88 -2.60 3.46 0.39
C GLY A 88 -1.93 2.51 1.36
N ALA A 89 -2.24 1.22 1.21
CA ALA A 89 -1.77 0.17 2.08
C ALA A 89 -1.19 -1.00 1.29
N ASN A 90 -0.17 -1.64 1.87
CA ASN A 90 0.38 -2.90 1.39
C ASN A 90 0.70 -3.84 2.56
N CYS A 91 0.92 -5.11 2.24
CA CYS A 91 1.27 -6.14 3.22
C CYS A 91 0.16 -6.38 4.26
N GLY A 92 0.47 -6.32 5.55
CA GLY A 92 -0.48 -6.57 6.64
C GLY A 92 -0.74 -8.05 6.88
N THR A 93 -1.82 -8.35 7.61
CA THR A 93 -2.16 -9.70 8.07
C THR A 93 -2.99 -10.50 7.07
N GLY A 94 -3.59 -9.87 6.07
CA GLY A 94 -4.37 -10.57 5.05
C GLY A 94 -5.31 -9.66 4.25
N ALA A 95 -6.04 -10.27 3.31
CA ALA A 95 -6.91 -9.54 2.37
C ALA A 95 -8.03 -8.77 3.08
N SER A 96 -8.67 -9.34 4.10
CA SER A 96 -9.77 -8.67 4.82
C SER A 96 -9.31 -7.40 5.54
N ASP A 97 -8.14 -7.43 6.18
CA ASP A 97 -7.65 -6.27 6.93
C ASP A 97 -7.26 -5.12 6.00
N ILE A 98 -6.63 -5.42 4.87
CA ILE A 98 -6.30 -4.38 3.90
C ILE A 98 -7.55 -3.79 3.24
N LEU A 99 -8.59 -4.59 2.99
CA LEU A 99 -9.87 -4.08 2.47
C LEU A 99 -10.56 -3.14 3.46
N ARG A 100 -10.53 -3.45 4.76
CA ARG A 100 -11.02 -2.55 5.82
C ARG A 100 -10.26 -1.22 5.83
N THR A 101 -8.93 -1.29 5.66
CA THR A 101 -8.08 -0.10 5.56
C THR A 101 -8.45 0.75 4.34
N VAL A 102 -8.66 0.12 3.17
CA VAL A 102 -9.12 0.80 1.95
C VAL A 102 -10.47 1.49 2.13
N LEU A 103 -11.44 0.81 2.78
CA LEU A 103 -12.71 1.44 3.14
C LEU A 103 -12.52 2.65 4.06
N GLY A 104 -11.59 2.56 4.99
CA GLY A 104 -11.22 3.67 5.88
C GLY A 104 -10.66 4.88 5.12
N PHE A 105 -9.80 4.67 4.12
CA PHE A 105 -9.33 5.74 3.23
C PHE A 105 -10.46 6.34 2.41
N ALA A 106 -11.29 5.49 1.79
CA ALA A 106 -12.40 5.94 0.97
C ALA A 106 -13.47 6.74 1.76
N ALA A 107 -13.62 6.44 3.06
CA ALA A 107 -14.51 7.17 3.97
C ALA A 107 -14.03 8.60 4.25
N GLN A 108 -12.74 8.91 4.05
CA GLN A 108 -12.19 10.27 4.21
C GLN A 108 -12.51 11.19 3.02
N GLY A 109 -13.12 10.65 1.94
CA GLY A 109 -13.49 11.46 0.77
C GLY A 109 -12.29 11.91 -0.07
N THR A 110 -11.15 11.22 0.02
CA THR A 110 -9.97 11.55 -0.79
C THR A 110 -10.25 11.43 -2.29
N GLU A 111 -9.77 12.37 -3.08
CA GLU A 111 -9.80 12.32 -4.54
C GLU A 111 -8.57 11.58 -5.11
N ARG A 112 -7.51 11.38 -4.29
CA ARG A 112 -6.31 10.67 -4.72
C ARG A 112 -6.58 9.20 -4.96
N PRO A 113 -5.94 8.59 -5.97
CA PRO A 113 -5.99 7.15 -6.17
C PRO A 113 -5.52 6.39 -4.91
N ILE A 114 -6.36 5.47 -4.44
CA ILE A 114 -6.04 4.61 -3.30
C ILE A 114 -5.36 3.35 -3.83
N ILE A 115 -4.23 2.99 -3.19
CA ILE A 115 -3.45 1.79 -3.47
C ILE A 115 -3.86 0.68 -2.49
N SER A 116 -4.05 -0.53 -3.02
CA SER A 116 -4.29 -1.75 -2.24
C SER A 116 -3.42 -2.89 -2.75
N LYS A 117 -2.46 -3.36 -1.96
CA LYS A 117 -1.54 -4.46 -2.30
C LYS A 117 -1.51 -5.48 -1.18
N GLY A 118 -2.44 -6.44 -1.19
CA GLY A 118 -2.58 -7.48 -0.17
C GLY A 118 -1.61 -8.65 -0.36
N ASN A 119 -1.32 -9.38 0.72
CA ASN A 119 -0.57 -10.63 0.69
C ASN A 119 -1.40 -11.75 0.07
N ALA A 120 -0.74 -12.70 -0.59
CA ALA A 120 -1.37 -13.92 -1.07
C ALA A 120 -1.53 -14.93 0.08
N GLY A 121 -2.52 -14.69 0.94
CA GLY A 121 -2.78 -15.47 2.15
C GLY A 121 -2.14 -14.87 3.41
N ILE A 122 -2.32 -15.58 4.52
CA ILE A 122 -1.76 -15.20 5.82
C ILE A 122 -0.38 -15.84 5.97
N PRO A 123 0.66 -15.11 6.40
CA PRO A 123 1.98 -15.69 6.59
C PRO A 123 1.95 -16.80 7.66
N LYS A 124 2.53 -17.94 7.33
CA LYS A 124 2.71 -19.10 8.24
C LYS A 124 4.18 -19.42 8.37
N TYR A 125 4.63 -19.64 9.59
CA TYR A 125 6.01 -20.07 9.84
C TYR A 125 6.05 -21.60 9.87
N VAL A 126 6.71 -22.22 8.88
CA VAL A 126 6.82 -23.68 8.73
C VAL A 126 8.28 -24.01 8.43
N ASP A 127 8.88 -24.94 9.18
CA ASP A 127 10.25 -25.44 8.99
C ASP A 127 11.33 -24.34 8.84
N GLY A 128 11.23 -23.29 9.63
CA GLY A 128 12.19 -22.19 9.61
C GLY A 128 11.98 -21.14 8.51
N HIS A 129 10.91 -21.24 7.74
CA HIS A 129 10.59 -20.35 6.62
C HIS A 129 9.16 -19.78 6.71
N ILE A 130 8.97 -18.59 6.15
CA ILE A 130 7.64 -18.01 6.00
C ILE A 130 7.02 -18.52 4.70
N HIS A 131 5.83 -19.12 4.82
CA HIS A 131 5.03 -19.62 3.71
C HIS A 131 3.74 -18.81 3.58
N TYR A 132 3.33 -18.58 2.35
CA TYR A 132 2.04 -18.02 1.97
C TYR A 132 1.28 -19.08 1.18
N ASP A 133 0.05 -19.38 1.59
CA ASP A 133 -0.77 -20.46 1.00
C ASP A 133 -1.99 -19.91 0.22
N GLY A 134 -2.03 -18.63 -0.02
CA GLY A 134 -3.07 -18.03 -0.85
C GLY A 134 -2.99 -18.51 -2.29
N THR A 135 -4.10 -19.04 -2.81
CA THR A 135 -4.20 -19.42 -4.22
C THR A 135 -4.64 -18.23 -5.10
N PRO A 136 -4.54 -18.32 -6.44
CA PRO A 136 -4.95 -17.24 -7.34
C PRO A 136 -6.42 -16.82 -7.21
N GLU A 137 -7.34 -17.75 -6.92
CA GLU A 137 -8.78 -17.51 -6.86
C GLU A 137 -9.17 -16.47 -5.78
N PRO A 138 -8.77 -16.63 -4.49
CA PRO A 138 -8.99 -15.60 -3.47
C PRO A 138 -8.39 -14.24 -3.84
N MET A 139 -7.26 -14.19 -4.53
CA MET A 139 -6.66 -12.94 -4.97
C MET A 139 -7.49 -12.27 -6.07
N GLY A 140 -8.16 -13.02 -6.93
CA GLY A 140 -9.15 -12.51 -7.87
C GLY A 140 -10.34 -11.86 -7.17
N GLU A 141 -10.91 -12.53 -6.15
CA GLU A 141 -11.99 -11.98 -5.31
C GLU A 141 -11.54 -10.71 -4.56
N TYR A 142 -10.35 -10.77 -3.96
CA TYR A 142 -9.74 -9.62 -3.30
C TYR A 142 -9.65 -8.41 -4.25
N ALA A 143 -9.19 -8.60 -5.49
CA ALA A 143 -9.03 -7.51 -6.44
C ALA A 143 -10.36 -6.82 -6.76
N VAL A 144 -11.44 -7.59 -6.94
CA VAL A 144 -12.79 -7.07 -7.16
C VAL A 144 -13.29 -6.29 -5.95
N LEU A 145 -13.15 -6.85 -4.75
CA LEU A 145 -13.55 -6.18 -3.51
C LEU A 145 -12.73 -4.91 -3.26
N ALA A 146 -11.42 -4.92 -3.54
CA ALA A 146 -10.57 -3.73 -3.41
C ALA A 146 -11.03 -2.60 -4.36
N ARG A 147 -11.32 -2.91 -5.63
CA ARG A 147 -11.90 -1.96 -6.58
C ARG A 147 -13.23 -1.39 -6.08
N ASP A 148 -14.11 -2.25 -5.61
CA ASP A 148 -15.46 -1.88 -5.16
C ASP A 148 -15.40 -1.09 -3.84
N SER A 149 -14.38 -1.34 -3.00
CA SER A 149 -14.07 -0.54 -1.80
C SER A 149 -13.54 0.85 -2.12
N GLY A 150 -13.03 1.09 -3.33
CA GLY A 150 -12.55 2.39 -3.78
C GLY A 150 -11.08 2.43 -4.24
N ALA A 151 -10.34 1.33 -4.16
CA ALA A 151 -8.98 1.27 -4.69
C ALA A 151 -8.93 1.48 -6.20
N LYS A 152 -7.92 2.20 -6.67
CA LYS A 152 -7.63 2.48 -8.08
C LYS A 152 -6.39 1.76 -8.58
N ILE A 153 -5.44 1.52 -7.69
CA ILE A 153 -4.22 0.77 -7.95
C ILE A 153 -4.30 -0.49 -7.09
N ILE A 154 -4.33 -1.64 -7.73
CA ILE A 154 -4.56 -2.92 -7.08
C ILE A 154 -3.46 -3.88 -7.48
N GLY A 155 -2.85 -4.51 -6.49
CA GLY A 155 -1.77 -5.47 -6.70
C GLY A 155 -1.64 -6.44 -5.54
N GLY A 156 -0.56 -7.18 -5.55
CA GLY A 156 -0.19 -8.08 -4.47
C GLY A 156 1.08 -7.63 -3.76
N CYS A 157 1.32 -8.21 -2.60
CA CYS A 157 2.54 -8.06 -1.82
C CYS A 157 3.15 -9.45 -1.56
N CYS A 158 3.48 -9.80 -0.34
CA CYS A 158 4.14 -11.06 -0.01
C CYS A 158 3.35 -12.29 -0.48
N GLY A 159 4.06 -13.30 -0.98
CA GLY A 159 3.48 -14.54 -1.51
C GLY A 159 2.82 -14.42 -2.89
N THR A 160 2.69 -13.22 -3.44
CA THR A 160 2.07 -13.00 -4.75
C THR A 160 3.00 -13.39 -5.89
N MET A 161 2.48 -14.23 -6.78
CA MET A 161 3.16 -14.74 -7.97
C MET A 161 2.44 -14.27 -9.26
N PRO A 162 3.02 -14.39 -10.45
CA PRO A 162 2.40 -13.96 -11.70
C PRO A 162 0.98 -14.52 -11.93
N ASP A 163 0.71 -15.76 -11.52
CA ASP A 163 -0.61 -16.38 -11.66
C ASP A 163 -1.69 -15.69 -10.82
N HIS A 164 -1.33 -15.21 -9.63
CA HIS A 164 -2.22 -14.38 -8.81
C HIS A 164 -2.58 -13.08 -9.53
N LEU A 165 -1.59 -12.38 -10.09
CA LEU A 165 -1.84 -11.13 -10.82
C LEU A 165 -2.68 -11.35 -12.08
N ARG A 166 -2.45 -12.44 -12.81
CA ARG A 166 -3.27 -12.83 -13.96
C ARG A 166 -4.72 -13.02 -13.53
N LYS A 167 -4.94 -13.77 -12.45
CA LYS A 167 -6.28 -14.03 -11.92
C LYS A 167 -6.98 -12.76 -11.44
N MET A 168 -6.25 -11.86 -10.77
CA MET A 168 -6.76 -10.54 -10.38
C MET A 168 -7.21 -9.75 -11.62
N ARG A 169 -6.40 -9.72 -12.69
CA ARG A 169 -6.71 -9.02 -13.93
C ARG A 169 -7.96 -9.61 -14.60
N GLU A 170 -8.03 -10.93 -14.75
CA GLU A 170 -9.19 -11.64 -15.30
C GLU A 170 -10.47 -11.33 -14.52
N ALA A 171 -10.40 -11.34 -13.19
CA ALA A 171 -11.55 -11.04 -12.34
C ALA A 171 -12.03 -9.58 -12.49
N LEU A 172 -11.10 -8.64 -12.59
CA LEU A 172 -11.41 -7.22 -12.81
C LEU A 172 -12.00 -6.95 -14.19
N ASP A 173 -11.54 -7.65 -15.23
CA ASP A 173 -12.04 -7.49 -16.60
C ASP A 173 -13.41 -8.13 -16.81
N SER A 174 -13.65 -9.28 -16.16
CA SER A 174 -14.89 -10.05 -16.34
C SER A 174 -16.05 -9.58 -15.48
N ARG A 175 -15.80 -8.81 -14.42
CA ARG A 175 -16.83 -8.38 -13.47
C ARG A 175 -17.03 -6.86 -13.53
N PRO A 176 -18.25 -6.37 -13.76
CA PRO A 176 -18.55 -4.95 -13.64
C PRO A 176 -18.30 -4.45 -12.21
N ARG A 177 -18.14 -3.15 -12.06
CA ARG A 177 -18.01 -2.54 -10.74
C ARG A 177 -19.29 -2.76 -9.94
N GLY A 178 -19.13 -3.29 -8.73
CA GLY A 178 -20.22 -3.54 -7.78
C GLY A 178 -20.44 -2.37 -6.82
N GLU A 179 -21.35 -2.58 -5.90
CA GLU A 179 -21.57 -1.68 -4.77
C GLU A 179 -20.39 -1.78 -3.77
N ARG A 180 -20.16 -0.67 -3.05
CA ARG A 180 -19.14 -0.66 -2.01
C ARG A 180 -19.51 -1.67 -0.92
N PRO A 181 -18.62 -2.62 -0.59
CA PRO A 181 -18.90 -3.61 0.44
C PRO A 181 -19.01 -2.95 1.83
N THR A 182 -19.80 -3.55 2.69
CA THR A 182 -19.83 -3.20 4.12
C THR A 182 -18.73 -3.96 4.86
N LEU A 183 -18.40 -3.48 6.07
CA LEU A 183 -17.41 -4.16 6.93
C LEU A 183 -17.82 -5.60 7.31
N GLU A 184 -19.13 -5.87 7.34
CA GLU A 184 -19.68 -7.21 7.65
C GLU A 184 -19.48 -8.20 6.49
N ARG A 185 -19.31 -7.69 5.25
CA ARG A 185 -19.11 -8.50 4.05
C ARG A 185 -17.62 -8.82 3.81
N ILE A 186 -16.72 -8.11 4.44
CA ILE A 186 -15.26 -8.27 4.36
C ILE A 186 -14.75 -9.18 5.50
#